data_b59c1b4deeafd7e321992cc82710959e
#
_entry.id   b59c1b4deeafd7e321992cc82710959e
#
_cell.length_a   1.000
_cell.length_b   1.000
_cell.length_c   1.000
_cell.angle_alpha   90.00
_cell.angle_beta   90.00
_cell.angle_gamma   90.00
#
_symmetry.space_group_name_H-M   'P 1'
#
loop_
_entity.id
_entity.type
_entity.pdbx_description
1 polymer ?
#
loop_
_entity_poly.entity_id
_entity_poly.type
_entity_poly.pdbx_seq_one_letter_code
_entity_poly.pdbx_strand_id
1 'polypeptide(L)'
;MKKIPVFLFLCILASCQFPVYFENTSVQPLTIEVLRPATGIFIPPPGKMLVFPGNKAETRVYVNGAEDTSFRNLSLETLFVITDGVIERLEDSPSLVPVALPPDKIPAPGRKLTWEQIDALAEPDTCASVLTIDQSITVNEAYTEQSSSFYSLESYFTVIAETEIYVRWTLYDREKRIFASKDTTIHTRQMTNWYPTTEEAFNELPAPEDIITQTAREAGYAIASTLSPLWETATRYYFSAGSKDMRTAAGFISSGEFAKADSVWSFLENARSKGIAYHAAYNRIIIEEINGNLASARDKAENLWRKSRMTEAQKYMQLLDKRLQEQEIILRQIEAD
;
A
#
# COMPACT_ATOMS: atom_id res chain seq x y z
N MET A 1 29.60 -11.83 -16.50
CA MET A 1 29.16 -11.65 -15.12
C MET A 1 27.73 -11.17 -15.20
N LYS A 2 26.75 -11.95 -14.74
CA LYS A 2 25.32 -11.60 -14.78
C LYS A 2 25.00 -10.69 -13.59
N LYS A 3 24.47 -9.50 -13.86
CA LYS A 3 23.98 -8.58 -12.82
C LYS A 3 22.69 -9.17 -12.23
N ILE A 4 22.70 -9.45 -10.93
CA ILE A 4 21.52 -9.84 -10.17
C ILE A 4 20.78 -8.54 -9.81
N PRO A 5 19.48 -8.38 -10.10
CA PRO A 5 18.75 -7.22 -9.69
C PRO A 5 18.57 -7.23 -8.17
N VAL A 6 18.96 -6.16 -7.53
CA VAL A 6 18.71 -5.91 -6.11
C VAL A 6 17.21 -5.70 -5.93
N PHE A 7 16.54 -6.64 -5.26
CA PHE A 7 15.15 -6.48 -4.82
C PHE A 7 15.11 -5.54 -3.62
N LEU A 8 14.51 -4.39 -3.81
CA LEU A 8 14.22 -3.43 -2.76
C LEU A 8 13.22 -4.06 -1.77
N PHE A 9 13.65 -4.30 -0.52
CA PHE A 9 12.75 -4.72 0.56
C PHE A 9 12.08 -3.47 1.15
N LEU A 10 10.88 -3.17 0.68
CA LEU A 10 10.02 -2.19 1.34
C LEU A 10 9.46 -2.82 2.63
N CYS A 11 9.95 -2.39 3.78
CA CYS A 11 9.32 -2.72 5.06
C CYS A 11 8.07 -1.86 5.26
N ILE A 12 6.94 -2.27 4.69
CA ILE A 12 5.64 -1.74 5.08
C ILE A 12 5.26 -2.37 6.43
N LEU A 13 5.48 -1.63 7.51
CA LEU A 13 4.98 -2.00 8.84
C LEU A 13 3.50 -1.69 8.91
N ALA A 14 2.65 -2.60 8.51
CA ALA A 14 1.31 -2.84 9.06
C ALA A 14 0.60 -4.02 8.37
N SER A 15 1.19 -5.19 8.37
CA SER A 15 0.37 -6.39 8.26
C SER A 15 0.75 -7.29 9.43
N CYS A 16 -0.24 -7.69 10.21
CA CYS A 16 -0.07 -8.76 11.20
C CYS A 16 0.47 -9.99 10.48
N GLN A 17 1.79 -10.09 10.35
CA GLN A 17 2.44 -11.31 9.90
C GLN A 17 2.19 -12.35 10.98
N PHE A 18 1.31 -13.29 10.67
CA PHE A 18 1.21 -14.50 11.46
C PHE A 18 2.48 -15.34 11.24
N PRO A 19 3.29 -15.61 12.25
CA PRO A 19 4.31 -16.65 12.12
C PRO A 19 3.58 -17.98 12.11
N VAL A 20 3.29 -18.48 10.92
CA VAL A 20 2.69 -19.80 10.75
C VAL A 20 3.84 -20.79 10.71
N TYR A 21 4.08 -21.48 11.81
CA TYR A 21 4.94 -22.65 11.85
C TYR A 21 4.20 -23.80 11.13
N PHE A 22 4.53 -24.02 9.87
CA PHE A 22 4.11 -25.21 9.12
C PHE A 22 5.21 -26.27 9.19
N GLU A 23 5.20 -27.09 10.19
CA GLU A 23 6.01 -28.31 10.19
C GLU A 23 5.48 -29.27 9.13
N ASN A 24 6.29 -29.52 8.08
CA ASN A 24 6.14 -30.58 7.08
C ASN A 24 4.98 -30.54 6.06
N THR A 25 4.27 -29.45 5.89
CA THR A 25 3.38 -29.26 4.75
C THR A 25 3.88 -28.14 3.85
N SER A 26 4.05 -28.43 2.56
CA SER A 26 4.42 -27.40 1.59
C SER A 26 3.27 -26.42 1.45
N VAL A 27 3.44 -25.21 1.98
CA VAL A 27 2.51 -24.10 1.90
C VAL A 27 3.13 -23.06 0.97
N GLN A 28 2.33 -22.49 0.10
CA GLN A 28 2.78 -21.48 -0.84
C GLN A 28 1.99 -20.18 -0.67
N PRO A 29 2.63 -19.02 -0.86
CA PRO A 29 1.95 -17.74 -0.88
C PRO A 29 1.14 -17.59 -2.17
N LEU A 30 0.01 -16.90 -2.04
CA LEU A 30 -0.85 -16.44 -3.13
C LEU A 30 -1.17 -14.98 -2.90
N THR A 31 -0.80 -14.12 -3.83
CA THR A 31 -1.17 -12.71 -3.80
C THR A 31 -2.55 -12.55 -4.40
N ILE A 32 -3.44 -11.89 -3.67
CA ILE A 32 -4.79 -11.54 -4.12
C ILE A 32 -5.00 -10.05 -3.97
N GLU A 33 -5.94 -9.50 -4.72
CA GLU A 33 -6.40 -8.13 -4.55
C GLU A 33 -7.58 -8.06 -3.60
N VAL A 34 -7.56 -7.10 -2.70
CA VAL A 34 -8.61 -6.88 -1.72
C VAL A 34 -8.94 -5.39 -1.68
N LEU A 35 -10.23 -5.05 -1.76
CA LEU A 35 -10.67 -3.68 -1.57
C LEU A 35 -10.63 -3.34 -0.08
N ARG A 36 -10.00 -2.23 0.28
CA ARG A 36 -9.91 -1.68 1.63
C ARG A 36 -10.72 -0.41 1.76
N PRO A 37 -11.40 -0.18 2.88
CA PRO A 37 -12.13 1.06 3.10
C PRO A 37 -11.18 2.26 3.19
N ALA A 38 -11.66 3.43 2.79
CA ALA A 38 -10.98 4.68 3.07
C ALA A 38 -10.84 4.89 4.59
N THR A 39 -9.69 5.42 5.00
CA THR A 39 -9.38 5.61 6.43
C THR A 39 -9.75 7.00 6.94
N GLY A 40 -10.14 7.92 6.05
CA GLY A 40 -10.52 9.28 6.39
C GLY A 40 -11.89 9.37 7.07
N ILE A 41 -12.05 10.37 7.94
CA ILE A 41 -13.35 10.69 8.57
C ILE A 41 -14.24 11.46 7.58
N PHE A 42 -13.62 12.26 6.71
CA PHE A 42 -14.32 13.05 5.69
C PHE A 42 -14.04 12.42 4.33
N ILE A 43 -15.04 11.73 3.80
CA ILE A 43 -14.98 11.07 2.48
C ILE A 43 -15.65 12.01 1.47
N PRO A 44 -14.99 12.30 0.34
CA PRO A 44 -15.61 13.13 -0.71
C PRO A 44 -16.78 12.40 -1.36
N PRO A 45 -17.74 13.16 -1.94
CA PRO A 45 -18.81 12.56 -2.72
C PRO A 45 -18.24 11.79 -3.93
N PRO A 46 -18.89 10.68 -4.33
CA PRO A 46 -18.49 9.96 -5.54
C PRO A 46 -18.50 10.84 -6.78
N GLY A 47 -17.59 10.59 -7.71
CA GLY A 47 -17.50 11.31 -8.96
C GLY A 47 -16.12 11.89 -9.25
N LYS A 48 -16.07 12.91 -10.10
CA LYS A 48 -14.82 13.57 -10.48
C LYS A 48 -14.28 14.44 -9.34
N MET A 49 -12.99 14.30 -9.09
CA MET A 49 -12.24 15.10 -8.12
C MET A 49 -11.13 15.85 -8.83
N LEU A 50 -11.14 17.18 -8.76
CA LEU A 50 -10.03 17.99 -9.24
C LEU A 50 -8.87 17.93 -8.23
N VAL A 51 -7.66 17.64 -8.70
CA VAL A 51 -6.46 17.51 -7.85
C VAL A 51 -5.37 18.41 -8.40
N PHE A 52 -4.76 19.22 -7.53
CA PHE A 52 -3.61 20.04 -7.93
C PHE A 52 -2.70 20.43 -6.77
N PRO A 53 -1.40 20.68 -7.05
CA PRO A 53 -0.45 21.13 -6.03
C PRO A 53 -0.71 22.59 -5.68
N GLY A 54 -0.45 22.94 -4.42
CA GLY A 54 -0.19 24.29 -3.99
C GLY A 54 1.21 24.74 -4.41
N ASN A 55 1.83 25.60 -3.59
CA ASN A 55 3.12 26.19 -3.96
C ASN A 55 4.02 26.48 -2.75
N LYS A 56 3.70 25.90 -1.61
CA LYS A 56 4.55 25.94 -0.43
C LYS A 56 5.27 24.61 -0.30
N ALA A 57 6.54 24.62 -0.63
CA ALA A 57 7.35 23.42 -0.47
C ALA A 57 8.74 23.79 0.04
N GLU A 58 9.30 22.97 0.90
CA GLU A 58 10.64 23.08 1.44
C GLU A 58 11.29 21.71 1.48
N THR A 59 12.51 21.60 0.95
CA THR A 59 13.31 20.38 1.00
C THR A 59 14.66 20.69 1.62
N ARG A 60 15.03 19.90 2.62
CA ARG A 60 16.34 19.94 3.30
C ARG A 60 16.96 18.56 3.24
N VAL A 61 18.21 18.52 2.82
CA VAL A 61 19.02 17.29 2.78
C VAL A 61 20.21 17.46 3.70
N TYR A 62 20.48 16.47 4.55
CA TYR A 62 21.61 16.45 5.46
C TYR A 62 22.47 15.21 5.21
N VAL A 63 23.77 15.38 5.22
CA VAL A 63 24.75 14.28 5.15
C VAL A 63 25.67 14.40 6.36
N ASN A 64 25.64 13.41 7.26
CA ASN A 64 26.37 13.42 8.54
C ASN A 64 26.17 14.73 9.33
N GLY A 65 24.91 15.21 9.36
CA GLY A 65 24.53 16.43 10.09
C GLY A 65 24.86 17.76 9.39
N ALA A 66 25.47 17.74 8.19
CA ALA A 66 25.72 18.94 7.39
C ALA A 66 24.65 19.11 6.31
N GLU A 67 24.03 20.30 6.23
CA GLU A 67 23.02 20.60 5.19
C GLU A 67 23.68 20.71 3.80
N ASP A 68 23.16 19.92 2.85
CA ASP A 68 23.49 20.04 1.43
C ASP A 68 22.44 20.90 0.72
N THR A 69 22.82 22.12 0.40
CA THR A 69 21.93 23.13 -0.18
C THR A 69 21.68 22.94 -1.68
N SER A 70 22.36 22.01 -2.35
CA SER A 70 22.18 21.72 -3.78
C SER A 70 20.79 21.17 -4.10
N PHE A 71 20.10 20.60 -3.11
CA PHE A 71 18.78 19.96 -3.25
C PHE A 71 17.57 20.88 -3.00
N ARG A 72 17.77 22.16 -2.74
CA ARG A 72 16.66 23.10 -2.46
C ARG A 72 15.70 23.29 -3.64
N ASN A 73 16.15 23.05 -4.85
CA ASN A 73 15.34 23.13 -6.08
C ASN A 73 14.31 21.99 -6.17
N LEU A 74 14.49 20.87 -5.47
CA LEU A 74 13.54 19.75 -5.46
C LEU A 74 12.21 20.06 -4.75
N SER A 75 12.12 21.18 -4.04
CA SER A 75 10.95 21.48 -3.18
C SER A 75 9.63 21.48 -3.96
N LEU A 76 9.56 22.20 -5.09
CA LEU A 76 8.34 22.24 -5.90
C LEU A 76 8.10 20.90 -6.62
N GLU A 77 9.15 20.27 -7.11
CA GLU A 77 9.08 18.96 -7.76
C GLU A 77 8.49 17.91 -6.81
N THR A 78 8.91 17.89 -5.56
CA THR A 78 8.33 17.00 -4.53
C THR A 78 6.82 17.18 -4.41
N LEU A 79 6.33 18.43 -4.44
CA LEU A 79 4.90 18.72 -4.36
C LEU A 79 4.11 18.17 -5.54
N PHE A 80 4.67 18.28 -6.76
CA PHE A 80 4.09 17.68 -7.96
C PHE A 80 4.07 16.16 -7.87
N VAL A 81 5.17 15.54 -7.44
CA VAL A 81 5.25 14.08 -7.26
C VAL A 81 4.21 13.55 -6.24
N ILE A 82 3.99 14.28 -5.13
CA ILE A 82 2.92 13.94 -4.18
C ILE A 82 1.56 13.98 -4.89
N THR A 83 1.29 15.04 -5.66
CA THR A 83 0.04 15.22 -6.39
C THR A 83 -0.19 14.11 -7.41
N ASP A 84 0.85 13.78 -8.19
CA ASP A 84 0.82 12.69 -9.16
C ASP A 84 0.58 11.34 -8.48
N GLY A 85 1.19 11.11 -7.32
CA GLY A 85 0.94 9.92 -6.51
C GLY A 85 -0.52 9.81 -6.05
N VAL A 86 -1.15 10.92 -5.65
CA VAL A 86 -2.59 10.92 -5.33
C VAL A 86 -3.41 10.53 -6.56
N ILE A 87 -3.14 11.14 -7.71
CA ILE A 87 -3.86 10.90 -8.97
C ILE A 87 -3.69 9.44 -9.38
N GLU A 88 -2.46 8.97 -9.49
CA GLU A 88 -2.14 7.58 -9.88
C GLU A 88 -2.86 6.57 -8.98
N ARG A 89 -2.88 6.81 -7.68
CA ARG A 89 -3.51 5.88 -6.74
C ARG A 89 -5.04 5.91 -6.79
N LEU A 90 -5.64 7.05 -7.12
CA LEU A 90 -7.09 7.21 -7.27
C LEU A 90 -7.62 6.70 -8.63
N GLU A 91 -6.77 6.47 -9.65
CA GLU A 91 -7.21 5.90 -10.94
C GLU A 91 -7.91 4.54 -10.77
N ASP A 92 -7.49 3.75 -9.77
CA ASP A 92 -8.10 2.46 -9.44
C ASP A 92 -9.25 2.57 -8.40
N SER A 93 -9.68 3.80 -8.07
CA SER A 93 -10.76 4.03 -7.10
C SER A 93 -12.12 3.62 -7.68
N PRO A 94 -12.95 2.89 -6.92
CA PRO A 94 -14.31 2.55 -7.36
C PRO A 94 -15.29 3.74 -7.28
N SER A 95 -14.93 4.83 -6.59
CA SER A 95 -15.84 5.95 -6.33
C SER A 95 -15.35 7.30 -6.85
N LEU A 96 -14.05 7.49 -7.03
CA LEU A 96 -13.46 8.76 -7.44
C LEU A 96 -12.77 8.65 -8.79
N VAL A 97 -12.90 9.68 -9.60
CA VAL A 97 -12.18 9.85 -10.87
C VAL A 97 -11.32 11.11 -10.75
N PRO A 98 -9.98 10.96 -10.56
CA PRO A 98 -9.10 12.10 -10.42
C PRO A 98 -8.97 12.87 -11.74
N VAL A 99 -8.93 14.21 -11.65
CA VAL A 99 -8.71 15.13 -12.77
C VAL A 99 -7.56 16.06 -12.37
N ALA A 100 -6.47 16.02 -13.12
CA ALA A 100 -5.33 16.92 -12.89
C ALA A 100 -5.66 18.34 -13.40
N LEU A 101 -5.37 19.37 -12.60
CA LEU A 101 -5.42 20.75 -13.09
C LEU A 101 -4.16 21.04 -13.92
N PRO A 102 -4.30 21.58 -15.15
CA PRO A 102 -3.15 22.00 -15.95
C PRO A 102 -2.25 23.00 -15.20
N PRO A 103 -0.91 22.92 -15.34
CA PRO A 103 0.03 23.76 -14.58
C PRO A 103 -0.19 25.27 -14.76
N ASP A 104 -0.62 25.70 -15.95
CA ASP A 104 -0.91 27.10 -16.29
C ASP A 104 -2.19 27.64 -15.61
N LYS A 105 -3.03 26.76 -15.09
CA LYS A 105 -4.27 27.11 -14.37
C LYS A 105 -4.15 27.02 -12.85
N ILE A 106 -3.00 26.57 -12.32
CA ILE A 106 -2.79 26.48 -10.88
C ILE A 106 -2.84 27.88 -10.26
N PRO A 107 -3.69 28.11 -9.24
CA PRO A 107 -3.81 29.42 -8.60
C PRO A 107 -2.49 29.94 -8.02
N ALA A 108 -2.31 31.26 -8.08
CA ALA A 108 -1.11 31.90 -7.50
C ALA A 108 -0.98 31.61 -5.98
N PRO A 109 0.27 31.58 -5.45
CA PRO A 109 0.57 31.18 -4.09
C PRO A 109 -0.11 32.02 -2.99
N GLY A 110 -0.45 31.36 -1.90
CA GLY A 110 -0.47 31.97 -0.56
C GLY A 110 -1.81 32.32 0.05
N ARG A 111 -2.97 32.00 -0.56
CA ARG A 111 -4.28 32.20 0.08
C ARG A 111 -5.15 30.93 0.00
N LYS A 112 -5.92 30.70 1.07
CA LYS A 112 -7.05 29.75 0.99
C LYS A 112 -7.94 30.17 -0.19
N LEU A 113 -8.33 29.20 -1.01
CA LEU A 113 -9.22 29.44 -2.13
C LEU A 113 -10.60 29.84 -1.62
N THR A 114 -11.22 30.81 -2.27
CA THR A 114 -12.64 31.14 -2.04
C THR A 114 -13.53 30.13 -2.77
N TRP A 115 -14.80 30.04 -2.37
CA TRP A 115 -15.74 29.14 -3.03
C TRP A 115 -15.95 29.48 -4.50
N GLU A 116 -15.92 30.78 -4.86
CA GLU A 116 -16.01 31.23 -6.25
C GLU A 116 -14.82 30.72 -7.07
N GLN A 117 -13.62 30.74 -6.50
CA GLN A 117 -12.43 30.19 -7.15
C GLN A 117 -12.51 28.67 -7.30
N ILE A 118 -12.95 27.95 -6.26
CA ILE A 118 -13.16 26.51 -6.30
C ILE A 118 -14.15 26.13 -7.41
N ASP A 119 -15.29 26.84 -7.48
CA ASP A 119 -16.30 26.60 -8.52
C ASP A 119 -15.75 26.88 -9.93
N ALA A 120 -15.06 27.99 -10.11
CA ALA A 120 -14.50 28.34 -11.42
C ALA A 120 -13.44 27.33 -11.91
N LEU A 121 -12.68 26.73 -10.99
CA LEU A 121 -11.68 25.69 -11.32
C LEU A 121 -12.33 24.34 -11.62
N ALA A 122 -13.37 23.96 -10.89
CA ALA A 122 -13.97 22.63 -10.94
C ALA A 122 -15.11 22.50 -11.97
N GLU A 123 -15.74 23.62 -12.39
CA GLU A 123 -16.89 23.64 -13.30
C GLU A 123 -16.59 23.07 -14.70
N PRO A 124 -15.44 23.38 -15.35
CA PRO A 124 -15.15 22.86 -16.69
C PRO A 124 -15.20 21.34 -16.79
N ASP A 125 -14.75 20.64 -15.74
CA ASP A 125 -14.72 19.18 -15.67
C ASP A 125 -15.87 18.59 -14.85
N THR A 126 -16.79 19.41 -14.36
CA THR A 126 -17.92 18.99 -13.51
C THR A 126 -17.48 18.21 -12.26
N CYS A 127 -16.36 18.62 -11.64
CA CYS A 127 -15.85 17.96 -10.47
C CYS A 127 -16.72 18.20 -9.23
N ALA A 128 -17.09 17.14 -8.53
CA ALA A 128 -17.89 17.21 -7.30
C ALA A 128 -17.05 17.69 -6.10
N SER A 129 -15.77 17.40 -6.12
CA SER A 129 -14.82 17.77 -5.07
C SER A 129 -13.52 18.32 -5.63
N VAL A 130 -12.76 19.02 -4.78
CA VAL A 130 -11.44 19.57 -5.12
C VAL A 130 -10.47 19.24 -4.00
N LEU A 131 -9.33 18.67 -4.35
CA LEU A 131 -8.22 18.39 -3.46
C LEU A 131 -7.04 19.29 -3.79
N THR A 132 -6.52 20.00 -2.79
CA THR A 132 -5.30 20.80 -2.91
C THR A 132 -4.21 20.24 -2.03
N ILE A 133 -3.01 20.05 -2.56
CA ILE A 133 -1.81 19.70 -1.77
C ILE A 133 -1.14 21.02 -1.37
N ASP A 134 -1.52 21.57 -0.23
CA ASP A 134 -1.24 22.96 0.13
C ASP A 134 0.23 23.23 0.43
N GLN A 135 0.89 22.28 1.08
CA GLN A 135 2.27 22.43 1.55
C GLN A 135 2.97 21.07 1.67
N SER A 136 4.26 21.01 1.34
CA SER A 136 5.14 19.93 1.73
C SER A 136 6.38 20.46 2.45
N ILE A 137 6.85 19.72 3.46
CA ILE A 137 8.15 19.90 4.11
C ILE A 137 8.83 18.54 4.07
N THR A 138 9.98 18.48 3.40
CA THR A 138 10.78 17.28 3.25
C THR A 138 12.10 17.43 3.98
N VAL A 139 12.44 16.46 4.80
CA VAL A 139 13.76 16.32 5.45
C VAL A 139 14.31 14.96 5.07
N ASN A 140 15.49 14.96 4.47
CA ASN A 140 16.25 13.74 4.19
C ASN A 140 17.57 13.82 4.93
N GLU A 141 17.89 12.84 5.75
CA GLU A 141 19.12 12.75 6.51
C GLU A 141 19.82 11.43 6.26
N ALA A 142 21.08 11.48 5.78
CA ALA A 142 21.94 10.32 5.63
C ALA A 142 23.09 10.38 6.64
N TYR A 143 23.28 9.30 7.39
CA TYR A 143 24.33 9.20 8.40
C TYR A 143 24.96 7.81 8.44
N THR A 144 26.16 7.74 9.01
CA THR A 144 26.95 6.52 9.09
C THR A 144 26.85 5.90 10.47
N GLU A 145 26.61 4.60 10.54
CA GLU A 145 26.79 3.78 11.73
C GLU A 145 28.02 2.88 11.56
N GLN A 146 28.87 2.84 12.57
CA GLN A 146 30.03 1.95 12.64
C GLN A 146 29.73 0.76 13.53
N SER A 147 29.96 -0.44 13.02
CA SER A 147 29.88 -1.70 13.76
C SER A 147 31.25 -2.37 13.80
N SER A 148 31.64 -2.94 14.92
CA SER A 148 32.83 -3.77 15.04
C SER A 148 32.44 -5.22 15.23
N SER A 149 33.08 -6.14 14.51
CA SER A 149 32.90 -7.56 14.73
C SER A 149 33.59 -7.98 16.00
N PHE A 150 32.91 -8.76 16.86
CA PHE A 150 33.50 -9.32 18.09
C PHE A 150 34.62 -10.32 17.79
N TYR A 151 34.69 -10.84 16.57
CA TYR A 151 35.66 -11.88 16.14
C TYR A 151 36.76 -11.36 15.21
N SER A 152 36.66 -10.14 14.69
CA SER A 152 37.69 -9.50 13.88
C SER A 152 37.88 -8.07 14.36
N LEU A 153 39.14 -7.57 14.31
CA LEU A 153 39.48 -6.16 14.58
C LEU A 153 39.01 -5.22 13.45
N GLU A 154 38.20 -5.72 12.52
CA GLU A 154 37.73 -4.96 11.38
C GLU A 154 36.46 -4.18 11.76
N SER A 155 36.45 -2.92 11.36
CA SER A 155 35.27 -2.04 11.45
C SER A 155 34.49 -2.11 10.15
N TYR A 156 33.18 -2.17 10.23
CA TYR A 156 32.26 -2.11 9.11
C TYR A 156 31.35 -0.90 9.26
N PHE A 157 30.99 -0.33 8.13
CA PHE A 157 30.15 0.88 8.06
C PHE A 157 28.84 0.54 7.36
N THR A 158 27.75 1.05 7.92
CA THR A 158 26.42 1.03 7.34
C THR A 158 25.98 2.49 7.19
N VAL A 159 25.45 2.88 6.05
CA VAL A 159 24.82 4.19 5.89
C VAL A 159 23.30 4.02 5.97
N ILE A 160 22.70 4.90 6.74
CA ILE A 160 21.26 4.96 6.94
C ILE A 160 20.79 6.29 6.36
N ALA A 161 19.79 6.26 5.49
CA ALA A 161 19.06 7.43 5.01
C ALA A 161 17.64 7.39 5.55
N GLU A 162 17.26 8.42 6.27
CA GLU A 162 15.90 8.62 6.80
C GLU A 162 15.28 9.81 6.06
N THR A 163 14.07 9.62 5.56
CA THR A 163 13.32 10.67 4.86
C THR A 163 11.98 10.84 5.54
N GLU A 164 11.69 12.07 5.94
CA GLU A 164 10.39 12.46 6.47
C GLU A 164 9.78 13.51 5.55
N ILE A 165 8.54 13.26 5.11
CA ILE A 165 7.74 14.20 4.33
C ILE A 165 6.46 14.52 5.10
N TYR A 166 6.32 15.76 5.49
CA TYR A 166 5.10 16.32 6.03
C TYR A 166 4.33 16.99 4.90
N VAL A 167 3.05 16.66 4.77
CA VAL A 167 2.15 17.19 3.73
C VAL A 167 0.91 17.75 4.40
N ARG A 168 0.58 19.01 4.11
CA ARG A 168 -0.73 19.61 4.40
C ARG A 168 -1.56 19.63 3.13
N TRP A 169 -2.80 19.18 3.23
CA TRP A 169 -3.74 19.16 2.12
C TRP A 169 -5.14 19.56 2.56
N THR A 170 -5.94 20.04 1.62
CA THR A 170 -7.32 20.47 1.89
C THR A 170 -8.26 19.86 0.85
N LEU A 171 -9.31 19.22 1.34
CA LEU A 171 -10.41 18.68 0.54
C LEU A 171 -11.62 19.61 0.65
N TYR A 172 -12.18 19.97 -0.49
CA TYR A 172 -13.41 20.76 -0.62
C TYR A 172 -14.53 19.92 -1.22
N ASP A 173 -15.65 19.81 -0.51
CA ASP A 173 -16.91 19.25 -1.03
C ASP A 173 -17.76 20.42 -1.55
N ARG A 174 -17.99 20.46 -2.86
CA ARG A 174 -18.67 21.58 -3.52
C ARG A 174 -20.16 21.58 -3.23
N GLU A 175 -20.79 20.42 -3.10
CA GLU A 175 -22.22 20.31 -2.85
C GLU A 175 -22.58 20.78 -1.43
N LYS A 176 -21.87 20.24 -0.45
CA LYS A 176 -22.12 20.55 0.97
C LYS A 176 -21.51 21.89 1.40
N ARG A 177 -20.67 22.52 0.56
CA ARG A 177 -19.94 23.78 0.89
C ARG A 177 -19.12 23.66 2.16
N ILE A 178 -18.50 22.49 2.36
CA ILE A 178 -17.60 22.24 3.49
C ILE A 178 -16.20 21.93 2.99
N PHE A 179 -15.21 22.18 3.82
CA PHE A 179 -13.84 21.77 3.56
C PHE A 179 -13.19 21.18 4.82
N ALA A 180 -12.23 20.31 4.61
CA ALA A 180 -11.40 19.75 5.68
C ALA A 180 -9.92 19.86 5.27
N SER A 181 -9.11 20.49 6.14
CA SER A 181 -7.65 20.48 6.00
C SER A 181 -7.07 19.42 6.92
N LYS A 182 -6.10 18.67 6.41
CA LYS A 182 -5.43 17.59 7.14
C LYS A 182 -3.94 17.59 6.88
N ASP A 183 -3.23 16.93 7.76
CA ASP A 183 -1.80 16.70 7.68
C ASP A 183 -1.54 15.19 7.53
N THR A 184 -0.57 14.85 6.70
CA THR A 184 -0.06 13.49 6.50
C THR A 184 1.45 13.52 6.64
N THR A 185 2.02 12.62 7.42
CA THR A 185 3.47 12.47 7.55
C THR A 185 3.86 11.06 7.13
N ILE A 186 4.84 10.96 6.25
CA ILE A 186 5.46 9.70 5.83
C ILE A 186 6.91 9.72 6.25
N HIS A 187 7.32 8.64 6.84
CA HIS A 187 8.71 8.39 7.22
C HIS A 187 9.20 7.11 6.55
N THR A 188 10.30 7.20 5.82
CA THR A 188 10.97 6.05 5.21
C THR A 188 12.40 5.94 5.69
N ARG A 189 12.90 4.72 5.79
CA ARG A 189 14.26 4.43 6.19
C ARG A 189 14.86 3.45 5.21
N GLN A 190 16.00 3.81 4.65
CA GLN A 190 16.83 2.94 3.81
C GLN A 190 18.16 2.68 4.50
N MET A 191 18.74 1.52 4.30
CA MET A 191 19.97 1.12 4.95
C MET A 191 20.80 0.26 3.98
N THR A 192 22.10 0.56 3.89
CA THR A 192 23.03 -0.25 3.10
C THR A 192 23.41 -1.53 3.88
N ASN A 193 24.03 -2.47 3.17
CA ASN A 193 24.76 -3.57 3.81
C ASN A 193 26.02 -3.04 4.51
N TRP A 194 26.78 -3.93 5.11
CA TRP A 194 28.05 -3.63 5.75
C TRP A 194 29.17 -3.50 4.72
N TYR A 195 29.90 -2.39 4.78
CA TYR A 195 31.04 -2.10 3.91
C TYR A 195 32.32 -1.81 4.70
N PRO A 196 33.50 -2.10 4.15
CA PRO A 196 34.77 -1.81 4.81
C PRO A 196 35.04 -0.32 4.98
N THR A 197 34.48 0.52 4.10
CA THR A 197 34.66 1.96 4.15
C THR A 197 33.33 2.71 4.08
N THR A 198 33.30 3.89 4.64
CA THR A 198 32.15 4.81 4.59
C THR A 198 31.81 5.19 3.14
N GLU A 199 32.82 5.45 2.31
CA GLU A 199 32.65 5.83 0.91
C GLU A 199 31.93 4.74 0.10
N GLU A 200 32.36 3.48 0.26
CA GLU A 200 31.69 2.34 -0.39
C GLU A 200 30.23 2.22 0.08
N ALA A 201 29.98 2.40 1.37
CA ALA A 201 28.62 2.34 1.91
C ALA A 201 27.72 3.47 1.33
N PHE A 202 28.22 4.71 1.22
CA PHE A 202 27.47 5.81 0.60
C PHE A 202 27.17 5.57 -0.88
N ASN A 203 28.13 4.99 -1.64
CA ASN A 203 27.96 4.71 -3.07
C ASN A 203 26.86 3.66 -3.37
N GLU A 204 26.44 2.88 -2.37
CA GLU A 204 25.37 1.90 -2.51
C GLU A 204 23.97 2.45 -2.14
N LEU A 205 23.90 3.64 -1.57
CA LEU A 205 22.62 4.32 -1.39
C LEU A 205 22.10 4.84 -2.74
N PRO A 206 20.80 4.78 -3.00
CA PRO A 206 20.19 5.57 -4.07
C PRO A 206 20.48 7.06 -3.87
N ALA A 207 20.45 7.83 -4.94
CA ALA A 207 20.60 9.27 -4.84
C ALA A 207 19.48 9.88 -3.95
N PRO A 208 19.77 10.96 -3.18
CA PRO A 208 18.76 11.60 -2.34
C PRO A 208 17.49 11.99 -3.09
N GLU A 209 17.60 12.40 -4.37
CA GLU A 209 16.47 12.72 -5.25
C GLU A 209 15.55 11.51 -5.46
N ASP A 210 16.13 10.32 -5.68
CA ASP A 210 15.37 9.11 -5.90
C ASP A 210 14.61 8.70 -4.63
N ILE A 211 15.27 8.80 -3.47
CA ILE A 211 14.68 8.49 -2.17
C ILE A 211 13.52 9.46 -1.88
N ILE A 212 13.75 10.76 -2.08
CA ILE A 212 12.74 11.81 -1.86
C ILE A 212 11.56 11.61 -2.81
N THR A 213 11.81 11.35 -4.09
CA THR A 213 10.77 11.12 -5.11
C THR A 213 9.91 9.91 -4.76
N GLN A 214 10.53 8.81 -4.36
CA GLN A 214 9.79 7.61 -3.93
C GLN A 214 8.93 7.90 -2.70
N THR A 215 9.52 8.53 -1.67
CA THR A 215 8.78 8.86 -0.42
C THR A 215 7.65 9.86 -0.68
N ALA A 216 7.84 10.82 -1.60
CA ALA A 216 6.80 11.75 -2.02
C ALA A 216 5.62 11.04 -2.70
N ARG A 217 5.88 10.08 -3.56
CA ARG A 217 4.83 9.25 -4.19
C ARG A 217 4.06 8.45 -3.14
N GLU A 218 4.75 7.87 -2.16
CA GLU A 218 4.12 7.17 -1.04
C GLU A 218 3.25 8.09 -0.19
N ALA A 219 3.65 9.35 0.00
CA ALA A 219 2.82 10.35 0.66
C ALA A 219 1.52 10.62 -0.12
N GLY A 220 1.61 10.71 -1.44
CA GLY A 220 0.43 10.80 -2.32
C GLY A 220 -0.50 9.59 -2.18
N TYR A 221 0.05 8.38 -2.16
CA TYR A 221 -0.72 7.13 -1.97
C TYR A 221 -1.40 7.09 -0.59
N ALA A 222 -0.72 7.53 0.46
CA ALA A 222 -1.30 7.62 1.80
C ALA A 222 -2.47 8.60 1.85
N ILE A 223 -2.36 9.76 1.20
CA ILE A 223 -3.46 10.73 1.09
C ILE A 223 -4.65 10.09 0.36
N ALA A 224 -4.43 9.47 -0.80
CA ALA A 224 -5.47 8.79 -1.57
C ALA A 224 -6.22 7.75 -0.73
N SER A 225 -5.50 6.97 0.09
CA SER A 225 -6.08 5.94 0.97
C SER A 225 -7.00 6.52 2.06
N THR A 226 -6.92 7.82 2.35
CA THR A 226 -7.84 8.49 3.26
C THR A 226 -9.13 8.95 2.58
N LEU A 227 -9.14 9.05 1.25
CA LEU A 227 -10.21 9.68 0.47
C LEU A 227 -11.17 8.66 -0.16
N SER A 228 -10.69 7.48 -0.50
CA SER A 228 -11.48 6.48 -1.22
C SER A 228 -11.13 5.06 -0.79
N PRO A 229 -12.08 4.11 -0.89
CA PRO A 229 -11.74 2.70 -0.89
C PRO A 229 -10.77 2.40 -2.05
N LEU A 230 -9.72 1.62 -1.77
CA LEU A 230 -8.69 1.31 -2.76
C LEU A 230 -8.33 -0.18 -2.75
N TRP A 231 -7.95 -0.67 -3.92
CA TRP A 231 -7.44 -2.03 -4.06
C TRP A 231 -6.03 -2.13 -3.48
N GLU A 232 -5.81 -3.15 -2.67
CA GLU A 232 -4.51 -3.49 -2.07
C GLU A 232 -4.19 -4.95 -2.29
N THR A 233 -2.92 -5.25 -2.45
CA THR A 233 -2.45 -6.63 -2.49
C THR A 233 -2.42 -7.23 -1.08
N ALA A 234 -2.89 -8.46 -0.96
CA ALA A 234 -2.86 -9.23 0.28
C ALA A 234 -2.32 -10.63 0.02
N THR A 235 -1.45 -11.10 0.90
CA THR A 235 -0.93 -12.46 0.79
C THR A 235 -1.84 -13.42 1.53
N ARG A 236 -2.17 -14.54 0.87
CA ARG A 236 -2.81 -15.73 1.43
C ARG A 236 -1.87 -16.90 1.30
N TYR A 237 -2.07 -17.91 2.11
CA TYR A 237 -1.24 -19.10 2.08
C TYR A 237 -2.12 -20.32 1.83
N TYR A 238 -1.79 -21.13 0.83
CA TYR A 238 -2.52 -22.32 0.48
C TYR A 238 -1.65 -23.58 0.56
N PHE A 239 -2.27 -24.72 0.81
CA PHE A 239 -1.59 -26.01 0.85
C PHE A 239 -1.36 -26.52 -0.58
N SER A 240 -0.10 -26.71 -0.96
CA SER A 240 0.30 -27.09 -2.32
C SER A 240 0.72 -28.55 -2.47
N ALA A 241 0.87 -29.29 -1.35
CA ALA A 241 1.39 -30.66 -1.34
C ALA A 241 0.49 -31.61 -0.53
N GLY A 242 0.91 -32.89 -0.48
CA GLY A 242 0.19 -33.99 0.21
C GLY A 242 -0.30 -35.08 -0.73
N SER A 243 -0.64 -34.77 -1.98
CA SER A 243 -0.94 -35.74 -3.02
C SER A 243 -0.52 -35.24 -4.39
N LYS A 244 -0.61 -36.11 -5.43
CA LYS A 244 -0.39 -35.70 -6.83
C LYS A 244 -1.40 -34.65 -7.23
N ASP A 245 -2.67 -34.82 -6.87
CA ASP A 245 -3.74 -33.90 -7.24
C ASP A 245 -3.63 -32.55 -6.53
N MET A 246 -3.16 -32.50 -5.26
CA MET A 246 -2.84 -31.24 -4.60
C MET A 246 -1.77 -30.45 -5.36
N ARG A 247 -0.70 -31.12 -5.83
CA ARG A 247 0.35 -30.48 -6.66
C ARG A 247 -0.18 -30.04 -8.01
N THR A 248 -1.08 -30.81 -8.64
CA THR A 248 -1.74 -30.43 -9.89
C THR A 248 -2.56 -29.16 -9.70
N ALA A 249 -3.36 -29.08 -8.63
CA ALA A 249 -4.13 -27.89 -8.30
C ALA A 249 -3.22 -26.66 -8.02
N ALA A 250 -2.10 -26.86 -7.34
CA ALA A 250 -1.09 -25.81 -7.13
C ALA A 250 -0.52 -25.28 -8.46
N GLY A 251 -0.32 -26.17 -9.45
CA GLY A 251 0.07 -25.76 -10.81
C GLY A 251 -0.98 -24.88 -11.49
N PHE A 252 -2.25 -25.18 -11.31
CA PHE A 252 -3.35 -24.33 -11.81
C PHE A 252 -3.37 -22.94 -11.13
N ILE A 253 -3.12 -22.87 -9.82
CA ILE A 253 -2.99 -21.59 -9.12
C ILE A 253 -1.85 -20.75 -9.71
N SER A 254 -0.68 -21.35 -9.92
CA SER A 254 0.49 -20.67 -10.51
C SER A 254 0.23 -20.15 -11.93
N SER A 255 -0.74 -20.76 -12.63
CA SER A 255 -1.16 -20.34 -13.99
C SER A 255 -2.39 -19.43 -13.99
N GLY A 256 -2.90 -19.00 -12.82
CA GLY A 256 -4.12 -18.19 -12.71
C GLY A 256 -5.43 -18.92 -13.01
N GLU A 257 -5.39 -20.27 -13.12
CA GLU A 257 -6.53 -21.09 -13.49
C GLU A 257 -7.34 -21.52 -12.24
N PHE A 258 -7.82 -20.56 -11.47
CA PHE A 258 -8.47 -20.74 -10.16
C PHE A 258 -9.65 -21.71 -10.21
N ALA A 259 -10.48 -21.66 -11.25
CA ALA A 259 -11.63 -22.56 -11.40
C ALA A 259 -11.22 -24.03 -11.56
N LYS A 260 -10.09 -24.32 -12.24
CA LYS A 260 -9.56 -25.68 -12.36
C LYS A 260 -9.00 -26.17 -11.03
N ALA A 261 -8.29 -25.29 -10.30
CA ALA A 261 -7.81 -25.62 -8.97
C ALA A 261 -8.96 -25.93 -8.01
N ASP A 262 -10.02 -25.12 -8.01
CA ASP A 262 -11.21 -25.35 -7.19
C ASP A 262 -11.88 -26.69 -7.50
N SER A 263 -12.00 -27.05 -8.78
CA SER A 263 -12.57 -28.32 -9.21
C SER A 263 -11.80 -29.52 -8.64
N VAL A 264 -10.47 -29.47 -8.67
CA VAL A 264 -9.61 -30.52 -8.09
C VAL A 264 -9.76 -30.58 -6.57
N TRP A 265 -9.74 -29.44 -5.89
CA TRP A 265 -9.90 -29.38 -4.43
C TRP A 265 -11.30 -29.82 -3.99
N SER A 266 -12.34 -29.51 -4.76
CA SER A 266 -13.70 -30.00 -4.51
C SER A 266 -13.79 -31.53 -4.50
N PHE A 267 -13.11 -32.17 -5.43
CA PHE A 267 -12.99 -33.63 -5.44
C PHE A 267 -12.22 -34.14 -4.21
N LEU A 268 -11.12 -33.47 -3.84
CA LEU A 268 -10.26 -33.88 -2.74
C LEU A 268 -10.87 -33.66 -1.35
N GLU A 269 -11.90 -32.85 -1.18
CA GLU A 269 -12.64 -32.74 0.09
C GLU A 269 -13.24 -34.11 0.54
N ASN A 270 -13.43 -35.02 -0.40
CA ASN A 270 -13.92 -36.40 -0.13
C ASN A 270 -12.79 -37.42 -0.06
N ALA A 271 -11.53 -37.02 -0.01
CA ALA A 271 -10.40 -37.92 0.06
C ALA A 271 -10.42 -38.75 1.36
N ARG A 272 -9.94 -40.01 1.26
CA ARG A 272 -9.84 -40.93 2.42
C ARG A 272 -8.91 -40.34 3.51
N SER A 273 -7.86 -39.66 3.10
CA SER A 273 -6.95 -38.94 4.02
C SER A 273 -7.62 -37.67 4.52
N LYS A 274 -7.94 -37.62 5.81
CA LYS A 274 -8.54 -36.45 6.45
C LYS A 274 -7.68 -35.18 6.30
N GLY A 275 -6.35 -35.32 6.37
CA GLY A 275 -5.42 -34.20 6.19
C GLY A 275 -5.56 -33.59 4.79
N ILE A 276 -5.55 -34.41 3.72
CA ILE A 276 -5.75 -33.95 2.35
C ILE A 276 -7.12 -33.29 2.19
N ALA A 277 -8.17 -33.94 2.72
CA ALA A 277 -9.52 -33.39 2.65
C ALA A 277 -9.64 -32.02 3.32
N TYR A 278 -9.03 -31.85 4.50
CA TYR A 278 -9.06 -30.57 5.22
C TYR A 278 -8.21 -29.47 4.54
N HIS A 279 -7.04 -29.84 3.99
CA HIS A 279 -6.21 -28.90 3.21
C HIS A 279 -6.93 -28.43 1.95
N ALA A 280 -7.60 -29.35 1.22
CA ALA A 280 -8.41 -29.02 0.06
C ALA A 280 -9.59 -28.10 0.42
N ALA A 281 -10.30 -28.42 1.50
CA ALA A 281 -11.40 -27.59 2.02
C ALA A 281 -10.90 -26.18 2.40
N TYR A 282 -9.72 -26.08 3.05
CA TYR A 282 -9.12 -24.80 3.38
C TYR A 282 -8.78 -23.97 2.13
N ASN A 283 -8.15 -24.57 1.12
CA ASN A 283 -7.81 -23.89 -0.12
C ASN A 283 -9.03 -23.33 -0.83
N ARG A 284 -10.16 -24.04 -0.78
CA ARG A 284 -11.44 -23.60 -1.37
C ARG A 284 -12.02 -22.36 -0.66
N ILE A 285 -11.71 -22.14 0.62
CA ILE A 285 -12.08 -20.91 1.33
C ILE A 285 -11.43 -19.70 0.67
N ILE A 286 -10.15 -19.83 0.27
CA ILE A 286 -9.41 -18.78 -0.42
C ILE A 286 -10.05 -18.48 -1.79
N ILE A 287 -10.48 -19.50 -2.53
CA ILE A 287 -11.16 -19.30 -3.82
C ILE A 287 -12.49 -18.55 -3.63
N GLU A 288 -13.25 -18.84 -2.58
CA GLU A 288 -14.46 -18.08 -2.28
C GLU A 288 -14.15 -16.61 -1.98
N GLU A 289 -13.07 -16.33 -1.25
CA GLU A 289 -12.64 -14.95 -1.00
C GLU A 289 -12.26 -14.24 -2.32
N ILE A 290 -11.49 -14.91 -3.19
CA ILE A 290 -11.10 -14.36 -4.51
C ILE A 290 -12.33 -14.04 -5.37
N ASN A 291 -13.34 -14.87 -5.30
CA ASN A 291 -14.60 -14.68 -6.03
C ASN A 291 -15.53 -13.64 -5.38
N GLY A 292 -15.12 -12.99 -4.28
CA GLY A 292 -15.91 -11.99 -3.55
C GLY A 292 -17.00 -12.59 -2.65
N ASN A 293 -17.09 -13.91 -2.52
CA ASN A 293 -18.10 -14.60 -1.73
C ASN A 293 -17.73 -14.67 -0.23
N LEU A 294 -17.46 -13.52 0.41
CA LEU A 294 -16.90 -13.45 1.75
C LEU A 294 -17.74 -14.19 2.80
N ALA A 295 -19.07 -14.08 2.75
CA ALA A 295 -19.95 -14.77 3.68
C ALA A 295 -19.85 -16.30 3.53
N SER A 296 -19.87 -16.81 2.30
CA SER A 296 -19.68 -18.25 2.00
C SER A 296 -18.29 -18.74 2.46
N ALA A 297 -17.26 -17.96 2.18
CA ALA A 297 -15.89 -18.25 2.64
C ALA A 297 -15.83 -18.38 4.17
N ARG A 298 -16.42 -17.42 4.88
CA ARG A 298 -16.48 -17.38 6.34
C ARG A 298 -17.19 -18.61 6.91
N ASP A 299 -18.35 -18.97 6.36
CA ASP A 299 -19.11 -20.15 6.81
C ASP A 299 -18.37 -21.46 6.55
N LYS A 300 -17.68 -21.57 5.40
CA LYS A 300 -16.81 -22.71 5.10
C LYS A 300 -15.63 -22.79 6.09
N ALA A 301 -15.02 -21.67 6.44
CA ALA A 301 -13.94 -21.62 7.42
C ALA A 301 -14.41 -22.07 8.82
N GLU A 302 -15.57 -21.62 9.27
CA GLU A 302 -16.17 -22.02 10.54
C GLU A 302 -16.49 -23.52 10.54
N ASN A 303 -17.10 -24.04 9.48
CA ASN A 303 -17.44 -25.45 9.34
C ASN A 303 -16.18 -26.33 9.35
N LEU A 304 -15.13 -25.92 8.64
CA LEU A 304 -13.84 -26.62 8.64
C LEU A 304 -13.22 -26.63 10.04
N TRP A 305 -13.17 -25.49 10.72
CA TRP A 305 -12.65 -25.39 12.08
C TRP A 305 -13.44 -26.29 13.07
N ARG A 306 -14.77 -26.25 13.02
CA ARG A 306 -15.61 -27.11 13.89
C ARG A 306 -15.34 -28.60 13.69
N LYS A 307 -15.12 -29.04 12.44
CA LYS A 307 -14.88 -30.46 12.09
C LYS A 307 -13.45 -30.92 12.37
N SER A 308 -12.46 -30.07 12.07
CA SER A 308 -11.06 -30.46 12.07
C SER A 308 -10.26 -29.93 13.26
N ARG A 309 -10.75 -28.86 13.92
CA ARG A 309 -10.01 -28.04 14.90
C ARG A 309 -8.74 -27.41 14.32
N MET A 310 -8.68 -27.25 13.02
CA MET A 310 -7.56 -26.66 12.30
C MET A 310 -7.41 -25.17 12.64
N THR A 311 -6.27 -24.81 13.23
CA THR A 311 -5.99 -23.43 13.70
C THR A 311 -5.99 -22.42 12.54
N GLU A 312 -5.52 -22.84 11.37
CA GLU A 312 -5.49 -22.02 10.15
C GLU A 312 -6.91 -21.64 9.72
N ALA A 313 -7.85 -22.57 9.77
CA ALA A 313 -9.25 -22.28 9.46
C ALA A 313 -9.88 -21.31 10.45
N GLN A 314 -9.53 -21.40 11.74
CA GLN A 314 -9.97 -20.44 12.76
C GLN A 314 -9.43 -19.04 12.51
N LYS A 315 -8.12 -18.93 12.22
CA LYS A 315 -7.49 -17.64 11.89
C LYS A 315 -8.08 -17.03 10.64
N TYR A 316 -8.35 -17.88 9.64
CA TYR A 316 -8.94 -17.41 8.38
C TYR A 316 -10.39 -16.92 8.58
N MET A 317 -11.17 -17.61 9.40
CA MET A 317 -12.52 -17.17 9.80
C MET A 317 -12.48 -15.76 10.43
N GLN A 318 -11.55 -15.52 11.38
CA GLN A 318 -11.39 -14.19 12.00
C GLN A 318 -10.98 -13.11 10.99
N LEU A 319 -10.13 -13.46 10.01
CA LEU A 319 -9.77 -12.57 8.93
C LEU A 319 -11.01 -12.22 8.08
N LEU A 320 -11.83 -13.21 7.73
CA LEU A 320 -13.05 -13.01 6.94
C LEU A 320 -14.11 -12.22 7.70
N ASP A 321 -14.23 -12.39 9.01
CA ASP A 321 -15.11 -11.56 9.85
C ASP A 321 -14.71 -10.06 9.73
N LYS A 322 -13.41 -9.76 9.78
CA LYS A 322 -12.91 -8.40 9.54
C LYS A 322 -13.20 -7.91 8.12
N ARG A 323 -13.00 -8.76 7.10
CA ARG A 323 -13.29 -8.42 5.71
C ARG A 323 -14.77 -8.11 5.46
N LEU A 324 -15.67 -8.82 6.10
CA LEU A 324 -17.11 -8.54 6.04
C LEU A 324 -17.46 -7.18 6.65
N GLN A 325 -16.86 -6.82 7.80
CA GLN A 325 -17.02 -5.49 8.37
C GLN A 325 -16.47 -4.39 7.46
N GLU A 326 -15.29 -4.61 6.86
CA GLU A 326 -14.70 -3.69 5.87
C GLU A 326 -15.63 -3.52 4.66
N GLN A 327 -16.22 -4.59 4.17
CA GLN A 327 -17.17 -4.55 3.04
C GLN A 327 -18.40 -3.66 3.35
N GLU A 328 -18.94 -3.75 4.55
CA GLU A 328 -20.07 -2.88 4.96
C GLU A 328 -19.67 -1.40 4.98
N ILE A 329 -18.42 -1.10 5.43
CA ILE A 329 -17.90 0.27 5.44
C ILE A 329 -17.71 0.76 4.01
N ILE A 330 -17.13 -0.06 3.13
CA ILE A 330 -16.90 0.26 1.72
C ILE A 330 -18.21 0.58 1.00
N LEU A 331 -19.25 -0.24 1.19
CA LEU A 331 -20.56 0.01 0.59
C LEU A 331 -21.11 1.37 0.99
N ARG A 332 -21.03 1.74 2.27
CA ARG A 332 -21.46 3.07 2.74
C ARG A 332 -20.62 4.21 2.15
N GLN A 333 -19.33 3.97 1.87
CA GLN A 333 -18.43 4.98 1.29
C GLN A 333 -18.63 5.17 -0.21
N ILE A 334 -19.10 4.14 -0.91
CA ILE A 334 -19.38 4.19 -2.36
C ILE A 334 -20.81 4.65 -2.65
N GLU A 335 -21.77 4.28 -1.77
CA GLU A 335 -23.20 4.57 -1.93
C GLU A 335 -23.63 5.84 -1.17
N ALA A 336 -22.66 6.61 -0.63
CA ALA A 336 -22.99 7.83 0.12
C ALA A 336 -23.80 8.81 -0.77
N ASP A 337 -25.11 8.86 -0.47
CA ASP A 337 -26.08 9.79 -1.04
C ASP A 337 -25.79 11.25 -0.64
#